data_4b44ea5f70958da9927549df9d8b36ae
#
_entry.id   4b44ea5f70958da9927549df9d8b36ae
#
_cell.length_a   1.000
_cell.length_b   1.000
_cell.length_c   1.000
_cell.angle_alpha   90.00
_cell.angle_beta   90.00
_cell.angle_gamma   90.00
#
_symmetry.space_group_name_H-M   'P 1'
#
loop_
_entity.id
_entity.type
_entity.pdbx_description
1 polymer ?
#
loop_
_entity_poly.entity_id
_entity_poly.type
_entity_poly.pdbx_seq_one_letter_code
_entity_poly.pdbx_strand_id
1 'polypeptide(L)'
;MVQRVTIAPQGPEFSRFVMGYWRLMDWNMSARQLVSFIEEHLDLGVTTVDHADIYSGYQCEAAFGEALTLAPHLREKLQIVTKCGIATTARAENRLGHYITDRRHIILSAEQSLKNLATDYLDMLLIHRPDPLMDADDVAEAFQHLHQSGKVRHFGVSNFTPAQFTLLQSRLPFTLATNQVEISPVHQPLLLDGTLDQLQQLRIRPMAWSCLGGGRLFNDEAYQPLRQELSVIAQELNASSIEQVVYAWILRLPSQPLPIIGSGKIERVRAALEAEMLSLSRQQWFRIRKAALGYDVP
;
A
#
# COMPACT_ATOMS: atom_id res chain seq x y z
N MET A 1 -18.73 -8.59 4.03
CA MET A 1 -17.63 -8.65 3.01
C MET A 1 -17.21 -7.22 2.71
N VAL A 2 -15.92 -7.00 2.60
CA VAL A 2 -15.33 -5.70 2.24
C VAL A 2 -15.78 -5.28 0.84
N GLN A 3 -16.08 -3.99 0.67
CA GLN A 3 -16.46 -3.42 -0.62
C GLN A 3 -15.28 -3.47 -1.61
N ARG A 4 -15.56 -3.75 -2.87
CA ARG A 4 -14.61 -3.52 -3.99
C ARG A 4 -14.79 -2.10 -4.52
N VAL A 5 -13.70 -1.48 -4.90
CA VAL A 5 -13.68 -0.09 -5.38
C VAL A 5 -12.79 0.05 -6.60
N THR A 6 -13.24 0.78 -7.60
CA THR A 6 -12.39 1.20 -8.72
C THR A 6 -11.42 2.26 -8.24
N ILE A 7 -10.10 2.07 -8.41
CA ILE A 7 -9.08 2.95 -7.81
C ILE A 7 -8.66 4.13 -8.69
N ALA A 8 -8.96 4.07 -9.98
CA ALA A 8 -8.71 5.17 -10.93
C ALA A 8 -9.71 5.09 -12.10
N PRO A 9 -9.91 6.16 -12.86
CA PRO A 9 -10.67 6.11 -14.11
C PRO A 9 -10.06 5.05 -15.04
N GLN A 10 -10.86 4.08 -15.47
CA GLN A 10 -10.43 2.90 -16.25
C GLN A 10 -9.38 2.01 -15.56
N GLY A 11 -9.18 2.20 -14.26
CA GLY A 11 -8.27 1.42 -13.43
C GLY A 11 -8.89 0.12 -12.92
N PRO A 12 -8.11 -0.68 -12.18
CA PRO A 12 -8.57 -1.94 -11.61
C PRO A 12 -9.55 -1.73 -10.46
N GLU A 13 -10.34 -2.78 -10.21
CA GLU A 13 -11.10 -2.91 -8.97
C GLU A 13 -10.28 -3.63 -7.89
N PHE A 14 -10.07 -2.97 -6.76
CA PHE A 14 -9.39 -3.51 -5.59
C PHE A 14 -10.35 -3.65 -4.40
N SER A 15 -10.00 -4.49 -3.44
CA SER A 15 -10.68 -4.48 -2.14
C SER A 15 -10.40 -3.16 -1.42
N ARG A 16 -11.39 -2.65 -0.68
CA ARG A 16 -11.32 -1.36 0.02
C ARG A 16 -10.16 -1.28 1.02
N PHE A 17 -9.74 -2.44 1.54
CA PHE A 17 -8.52 -2.64 2.32
C PHE A 17 -7.58 -3.56 1.55
N VAL A 18 -6.28 -3.38 1.76
CA VAL A 18 -5.21 -4.13 1.09
C VAL A 18 -4.43 -4.91 2.14
N MET A 19 -4.09 -6.16 1.85
CA MET A 19 -3.23 -6.95 2.73
C MET A 19 -1.76 -6.74 2.36
N GLY A 20 -0.98 -6.16 3.29
CA GLY A 20 0.43 -5.86 3.10
C GLY A 20 1.34 -6.95 3.63
N TYR A 21 2.27 -7.41 2.80
CA TYR A 21 3.17 -8.52 3.10
C TYR A 21 4.63 -8.08 3.37
N TRP A 22 4.86 -6.81 3.71
CA TRP A 22 6.20 -6.32 4.03
C TRP A 22 6.90 -7.11 5.15
N ARG A 23 6.14 -7.55 6.17
CA ARG A 23 6.65 -8.29 7.33
C ARG A 23 6.37 -9.79 7.27
N LEU A 24 6.14 -10.33 6.07
CA LEU A 24 5.77 -11.75 5.90
C LEU A 24 6.76 -12.69 6.60
N MET A 25 8.06 -12.42 6.48
CA MET A 25 9.08 -13.28 7.10
C MET A 25 9.06 -13.22 8.63
N ASP A 26 8.62 -12.10 9.23
CA ASP A 26 8.49 -11.97 10.69
C ASP A 26 7.30 -12.76 11.25
N TRP A 27 6.34 -13.15 10.40
CA TRP A 27 5.18 -13.92 10.84
C TRP A 27 5.51 -15.41 11.09
N ASN A 28 6.64 -15.89 10.60
CA ASN A 28 7.11 -17.26 10.76
C ASN A 28 6.08 -18.32 10.34
N MET A 29 5.29 -18.03 9.31
CA MET A 29 4.31 -18.94 8.74
C MET A 29 4.98 -19.91 7.76
N SER A 30 4.67 -21.19 7.86
CA SER A 30 4.92 -22.15 6.78
C SER A 30 4.06 -21.81 5.56
N ALA A 31 4.43 -22.30 4.37
CA ALA A 31 3.66 -22.08 3.15
C ALA A 31 2.18 -22.54 3.28
N ARG A 32 1.91 -23.64 3.99
CA ARG A 32 0.53 -24.10 4.26
C ARG A 32 -0.24 -23.16 5.19
N GLN A 33 0.41 -22.63 6.23
CA GLN A 33 -0.22 -21.64 7.11
C GLN A 33 -0.49 -20.34 6.36
N LEU A 34 0.40 -19.97 5.45
CA LEU A 34 0.19 -18.80 4.60
C LEU A 34 -0.98 -19.00 3.63
N VAL A 35 -1.15 -20.20 3.05
CA VAL A 35 -2.35 -20.54 2.26
C VAL A 35 -3.62 -20.33 3.08
N SER A 36 -3.69 -20.88 4.29
CA SER A 36 -4.86 -20.71 5.17
C SER A 36 -5.11 -19.24 5.50
N PHE A 37 -4.06 -18.47 5.78
CA PHE A 37 -4.19 -17.03 6.05
C PHE A 37 -4.70 -16.25 4.82
N ILE A 38 -4.25 -16.60 3.61
CA ILE A 38 -4.75 -16.02 2.35
C ILE A 38 -6.23 -16.35 2.16
N GLU A 39 -6.63 -17.59 2.38
CA GLU A 39 -8.04 -18.03 2.30
C GLU A 39 -8.90 -17.27 3.30
N GLU A 40 -8.46 -17.12 4.54
CA GLU A 40 -9.19 -16.40 5.59
C GLU A 40 -9.40 -14.91 5.24
N HIS A 41 -8.37 -14.20 4.73
CA HIS A 41 -8.59 -12.80 4.35
C HIS A 41 -9.39 -12.66 3.05
N LEU A 42 -9.35 -13.64 2.13
CA LEU A 42 -10.24 -13.70 0.97
C LEU A 42 -11.71 -13.87 1.39
N ASP A 43 -11.99 -14.72 2.38
CA ASP A 43 -13.33 -14.91 2.93
C ASP A 43 -13.88 -13.62 3.57
N LEU A 44 -13.02 -12.77 4.09
CA LEU A 44 -13.37 -11.43 4.57
C LEU A 44 -13.59 -10.42 3.42
N GLY A 45 -13.24 -10.79 2.18
CA GLY A 45 -13.33 -9.92 1.00
C GLY A 45 -12.09 -9.05 0.75
N VAL A 46 -10.98 -9.30 1.45
CA VAL A 46 -9.69 -8.64 1.19
C VAL A 46 -8.96 -9.42 0.10
N THR A 47 -9.12 -8.96 -1.13
CA THR A 47 -8.60 -9.64 -2.33
C THR A 47 -7.33 -9.02 -2.88
N THR A 48 -6.98 -7.81 -2.48
CA THR A 48 -5.79 -7.11 -2.94
C THR A 48 -4.63 -7.30 -1.97
N VAL A 49 -3.47 -7.70 -2.51
CA VAL A 49 -2.24 -7.95 -1.75
C VAL A 49 -1.12 -7.04 -2.22
N ASP A 50 -0.32 -6.51 -1.29
CA ASP A 50 0.75 -5.56 -1.53
C ASP A 50 2.11 -6.16 -1.16
N HIS A 51 2.99 -6.23 -2.15
CA HIS A 51 4.36 -6.70 -2.08
C HIS A 51 5.36 -5.64 -2.52
N ALA A 52 6.63 -5.93 -2.44
CA ALA A 52 7.73 -5.30 -3.17
C ALA A 52 8.88 -6.29 -3.32
N ASP A 53 9.65 -6.15 -4.40
CA ASP A 53 10.80 -7.01 -4.69
C ASP A 53 11.81 -7.06 -3.52
N ILE A 54 12.07 -5.91 -2.88
CA ILE A 54 13.08 -5.76 -1.81
C ILE A 54 12.65 -6.26 -0.43
N TYR A 55 11.37 -6.60 -0.22
CA TYR A 55 10.86 -6.90 1.13
C TYR A 55 11.60 -8.07 1.78
N SER A 56 12.02 -7.87 3.04
CA SER A 56 12.83 -8.82 3.83
C SER A 56 14.05 -9.33 3.06
N GLY A 57 14.78 -8.43 2.38
CA GLY A 57 15.96 -8.81 1.61
C GLY A 57 15.64 -9.69 0.41
N TYR A 58 14.58 -9.37 -0.32
CA TYR A 58 14.09 -10.06 -1.52
C TYR A 58 13.47 -11.46 -1.28
N GLN A 59 12.95 -11.72 -0.07
CA GLN A 59 12.43 -13.04 0.30
C GLN A 59 10.89 -13.13 0.29
N CYS A 60 10.17 -12.01 0.53
CA CYS A 60 8.72 -12.06 0.74
C CYS A 60 7.95 -12.55 -0.49
N GLU A 61 8.33 -12.12 -1.70
CA GLU A 61 7.66 -12.58 -2.93
C GLU A 61 7.80 -14.08 -3.14
N ALA A 62 9.01 -14.63 -2.92
CA ALA A 62 9.26 -16.06 -3.08
C ALA A 62 8.47 -16.90 -2.06
N ALA A 63 8.43 -16.46 -0.79
CA ALA A 63 7.64 -17.13 0.24
C ALA A 63 6.13 -17.09 -0.07
N PHE A 64 5.64 -15.99 -0.63
CA PHE A 64 4.24 -15.90 -1.08
C PHE A 64 3.98 -16.79 -2.30
N GLY A 65 4.92 -16.86 -3.25
CA GLY A 65 4.85 -17.72 -4.43
C GLY A 65 4.84 -19.22 -4.09
N GLU A 66 5.55 -19.64 -3.04
CA GLU A 66 5.45 -21.02 -2.51
C GLU A 66 4.02 -21.35 -2.08
N ALA A 67 3.33 -20.42 -1.40
CA ALA A 67 1.93 -20.62 -1.04
C ALA A 67 1.02 -20.70 -2.28
N LEU A 68 1.23 -19.84 -3.29
CA LEU A 68 0.47 -19.92 -4.55
C LEU A 68 0.76 -21.19 -5.33
N THR A 69 1.98 -21.73 -5.27
CA THR A 69 2.31 -23.04 -5.86
C THR A 69 1.56 -24.18 -5.20
N LEU A 70 1.36 -24.12 -3.88
CA LEU A 70 0.56 -25.12 -3.14
C LEU A 70 -0.94 -25.00 -3.41
N ALA A 71 -1.43 -23.78 -3.71
CA ALA A 71 -2.83 -23.47 -3.91
C ALA A 71 -3.05 -22.57 -5.14
N PRO A 72 -2.80 -23.06 -6.38
CA PRO A 72 -2.81 -22.24 -7.59
C PRO A 72 -4.16 -21.55 -7.86
N HIS A 73 -5.27 -22.12 -7.38
CA HIS A 73 -6.62 -21.57 -7.49
C HIS A 73 -6.81 -20.23 -6.76
N LEU A 74 -5.88 -19.83 -5.88
CA LEU A 74 -5.93 -18.55 -5.19
C LEU A 74 -5.52 -17.39 -6.10
N ARG A 75 -4.67 -17.65 -7.11
CA ARG A 75 -4.15 -16.58 -7.98
C ARG A 75 -5.25 -15.76 -8.65
N GLU A 76 -6.28 -16.40 -9.17
CA GLU A 76 -7.38 -15.73 -9.87
C GLU A 76 -8.27 -14.89 -8.95
N LYS A 77 -8.25 -15.20 -7.64
CA LYS A 77 -9.03 -14.47 -6.62
C LYS A 77 -8.30 -13.22 -6.11
N LEU A 78 -6.99 -13.11 -6.39
CA LEU A 78 -6.12 -12.07 -5.86
C LEU A 78 -5.83 -10.98 -6.92
N GLN A 79 -5.73 -9.75 -6.46
CA GLN A 79 -5.06 -8.67 -7.18
C GLN A 79 -3.69 -8.45 -6.54
N ILE A 80 -2.62 -8.79 -7.27
CA ILE A 80 -1.25 -8.70 -6.78
C ILE A 80 -0.64 -7.38 -7.22
N VAL A 81 -0.29 -6.55 -6.23
CA VAL A 81 0.51 -5.34 -6.39
C VAL A 81 1.92 -5.62 -5.92
N THR A 82 2.92 -5.27 -6.72
CA THR A 82 4.32 -5.27 -6.28
C THR A 82 5.05 -4.02 -6.76
N LYS A 83 6.30 -3.85 -6.36
CA LYS A 83 7.08 -2.63 -6.57
C LYS A 83 8.52 -2.96 -6.95
N CYS A 84 9.14 -2.08 -7.74
CA CYS A 84 10.56 -2.15 -8.08
C CYS A 84 11.20 -0.75 -8.03
N GLY A 85 12.50 -0.67 -8.26
CA GLY A 85 13.23 0.60 -8.38
C GLY A 85 14.07 0.96 -7.17
N ILE A 86 14.24 0.05 -6.21
CA ILE A 86 15.20 0.19 -5.11
C ILE A 86 16.18 -0.98 -5.17
N ALA A 87 17.47 -0.68 -5.11
CA ALA A 87 18.53 -1.66 -4.95
C ALA A 87 19.07 -1.57 -3.51
N THR A 88 19.10 -2.69 -2.78
CA THR A 88 19.59 -2.75 -1.41
C THR A 88 20.89 -3.55 -1.30
N THR A 89 21.63 -3.36 -0.21
CA THR A 89 22.85 -4.12 0.11
C THR A 89 22.60 -5.59 0.46
N ALA A 90 21.34 -6.04 0.49
CA ALA A 90 21.02 -7.46 0.62
C ALA A 90 21.48 -8.28 -0.60
N ARG A 91 21.69 -7.62 -1.75
CA ARG A 91 22.38 -8.20 -2.91
C ARG A 91 23.85 -7.82 -2.88
N ALA A 92 24.73 -8.81 -2.98
CA ALA A 92 26.18 -8.63 -2.81
C ALA A 92 26.83 -7.69 -3.84
N GLU A 93 26.23 -7.55 -5.03
CA GLU A 93 26.68 -6.62 -6.06
C GLU A 93 26.44 -5.14 -5.71
N ASN A 94 25.56 -4.85 -4.75
CA ASN A 94 25.24 -3.49 -4.37
C ASN A 94 26.08 -3.04 -3.17
N ARG A 95 27.01 -2.12 -3.38
CA ARG A 95 27.86 -1.56 -2.31
C ARG A 95 27.11 -0.61 -1.36
N LEU A 96 26.00 -0.03 -1.82
CA LEU A 96 25.14 0.88 -1.06
C LEU A 96 23.69 0.78 -1.57
N GLY A 97 22.74 1.17 -0.75
CA GLY A 97 21.35 1.32 -1.18
C GLY A 97 21.20 2.50 -2.12
N HIS A 98 20.53 2.30 -3.26
CA HIS A 98 20.29 3.34 -4.25
C HIS A 98 18.97 3.09 -4.98
N TYR A 99 18.50 4.10 -5.70
CA TYR A 99 17.37 3.95 -6.62
C TYR A 99 17.89 3.58 -8.00
N ILE A 100 17.07 2.86 -8.76
CA ILE A 100 17.40 2.45 -10.13
C ILE A 100 16.10 2.27 -10.91
N THR A 101 15.82 3.20 -11.82
CA THR A 101 14.56 3.29 -12.57
C THR A 101 14.77 3.29 -14.08
N ASP A 102 15.94 2.78 -14.56
CA ASP A 102 16.16 2.57 -15.98
C ASP A 102 15.25 1.47 -16.54
N ARG A 103 14.94 1.54 -17.83
CA ARG A 103 14.07 0.63 -18.54
C ARG A 103 14.43 -0.84 -18.31
N ARG A 104 15.71 -1.17 -18.40
CA ARG A 104 16.20 -2.55 -18.30
C ARG A 104 15.94 -3.10 -16.88
N HIS A 105 16.25 -2.31 -15.86
CA HIS A 105 16.06 -2.72 -14.47
C HIS A 105 14.58 -2.97 -14.16
N ILE A 106 13.69 -2.06 -14.57
CA ILE A 106 12.25 -2.22 -14.34
C ILE A 106 11.71 -3.51 -14.96
N ILE A 107 12.08 -3.80 -16.22
CA ILE A 107 11.63 -5.02 -16.91
C ILE A 107 12.17 -6.27 -16.19
N LEU A 108 13.46 -6.32 -15.88
CA LEU A 108 14.06 -7.48 -15.20
C LEU A 108 13.50 -7.69 -13.79
N SER A 109 13.23 -6.61 -13.05
CA SER A 109 12.61 -6.69 -11.72
C SER A 109 11.19 -7.24 -11.80
N ALA A 110 10.37 -6.76 -12.76
CA ALA A 110 9.03 -7.29 -12.97
C ALA A 110 9.04 -8.78 -13.34
N GLU A 111 9.94 -9.20 -14.21
CA GLU A 111 10.11 -10.61 -14.61
C GLU A 111 10.58 -11.47 -13.43
N GLN A 112 11.46 -10.95 -12.58
CA GLN A 112 11.88 -11.65 -11.37
C GLN A 112 10.75 -11.76 -10.36
N SER A 113 9.94 -10.70 -10.18
CA SER A 113 8.75 -10.73 -9.33
C SER A 113 7.72 -11.76 -9.80
N LEU A 114 7.48 -11.86 -11.12
CA LEU A 114 6.61 -12.90 -11.69
C LEU A 114 7.08 -14.30 -11.32
N LYS A 115 8.39 -14.54 -11.47
CA LYS A 115 9.00 -15.83 -11.11
C LYS A 115 8.89 -16.12 -9.63
N ASN A 116 9.22 -15.14 -8.78
CA ASN A 116 9.15 -15.28 -7.32
C ASN A 116 7.73 -15.54 -6.83
N LEU A 117 6.75 -14.81 -7.37
CA LEU A 117 5.34 -14.93 -7.03
C LEU A 117 4.63 -16.14 -7.70
N ALA A 118 5.36 -16.95 -8.49
CA ALA A 118 4.83 -18.08 -9.25
C ALA A 118 3.55 -17.73 -10.04
N THR A 119 3.60 -16.64 -10.82
CA THR A 119 2.47 -16.12 -11.61
C THR A 119 2.92 -15.59 -12.97
N ASP A 120 2.03 -15.62 -13.95
CA ASP A 120 2.32 -15.15 -15.30
C ASP A 120 2.05 -13.65 -15.49
N TYR A 121 1.32 -13.01 -14.56
CA TYR A 121 1.00 -11.60 -14.63
C TYR A 121 0.92 -10.94 -13.24
N LEU A 122 1.22 -9.64 -13.20
CA LEU A 122 0.96 -8.75 -12.08
C LEU A 122 -0.29 -7.92 -12.37
N ASP A 123 -1.14 -7.72 -11.37
CA ASP A 123 -2.28 -6.81 -11.53
C ASP A 123 -1.81 -5.35 -11.51
N MET A 124 -0.76 -5.05 -10.74
CA MET A 124 -0.15 -3.72 -10.72
C MET A 124 1.33 -3.75 -10.35
N LEU A 125 2.13 -2.93 -11.06
CA LEU A 125 3.53 -2.64 -10.72
C LEU A 125 3.69 -1.17 -10.36
N LEU A 126 4.40 -0.88 -9.25
CA LEU A 126 4.70 0.48 -8.81
C LEU A 126 6.20 0.76 -8.91
N ILE A 127 6.57 2.01 -9.27
CA ILE A 127 7.89 2.53 -8.89
C ILE A 127 7.88 2.81 -7.40
N HIS A 128 8.76 2.13 -6.65
CA HIS A 128 8.71 2.09 -5.18
C HIS A 128 9.02 3.45 -4.52
N ARG A 129 9.95 4.20 -5.09
CA ARG A 129 10.34 5.55 -4.65
C ARG A 129 10.70 6.43 -5.84
N PRO A 130 10.51 7.74 -5.74
CA PRO A 130 11.03 8.65 -6.75
C PRO A 130 12.57 8.59 -6.76
N ASP A 131 13.14 8.45 -7.94
CA ASP A 131 14.56 8.45 -8.19
C ASP A 131 14.98 9.82 -8.70
N PRO A 132 15.96 10.52 -8.09
CA PRO A 132 16.47 11.78 -8.62
C PRO A 132 17.09 11.67 -10.02
N LEU A 133 17.49 10.44 -10.44
CA LEU A 133 18.06 10.17 -11.76
C LEU A 133 17.03 9.57 -12.72
N MET A 134 15.75 9.52 -12.35
CA MET A 134 14.71 8.95 -13.20
C MET A 134 14.57 9.71 -14.52
N ASP A 135 14.75 8.98 -15.63
CA ASP A 135 14.25 9.40 -16.93
C ASP A 135 12.81 8.90 -17.10
N ALA A 136 11.87 9.84 -17.26
CA ALA A 136 10.47 9.48 -17.38
C ALA A 136 10.13 8.75 -18.70
N ASP A 137 10.92 8.96 -19.76
CA ASP A 137 10.76 8.26 -21.03
C ASP A 137 11.21 6.80 -20.89
N ASP A 138 12.32 6.52 -20.20
CA ASP A 138 12.80 5.16 -19.90
C ASP A 138 11.75 4.36 -19.08
N VAL A 139 11.18 4.99 -18.05
CA VAL A 139 10.12 4.36 -17.22
C VAL A 139 8.89 4.09 -18.07
N ALA A 140 8.47 5.05 -18.89
CA ALA A 140 7.31 4.90 -19.77
C ALA A 140 7.49 3.80 -20.79
N GLU A 141 8.65 3.67 -21.40
CA GLU A 141 8.98 2.58 -22.32
C GLU A 141 8.95 1.21 -21.63
N ALA A 142 9.49 1.11 -20.41
CA ALA A 142 9.43 -0.12 -19.61
C ALA A 142 7.96 -0.51 -19.32
N PHE A 143 7.13 0.44 -18.89
CA PHE A 143 5.73 0.20 -18.58
C PHE A 143 4.94 -0.22 -19.82
N GLN A 144 5.15 0.45 -20.95
CA GLN A 144 4.50 0.08 -22.22
C GLN A 144 4.89 -1.32 -22.68
N HIS A 145 6.19 -1.68 -22.59
CA HIS A 145 6.67 -3.02 -22.90
C HIS A 145 6.02 -4.10 -22.03
N LEU A 146 5.98 -3.90 -20.72
CA LEU A 146 5.36 -4.83 -19.76
C LEU A 146 3.85 -4.95 -19.95
N HIS A 147 3.19 -3.85 -20.30
CA HIS A 147 1.76 -3.84 -20.61
C HIS A 147 1.45 -4.61 -21.89
N GLN A 148 2.16 -4.30 -22.98
CA GLN A 148 1.99 -4.95 -24.31
C GLN A 148 2.29 -6.45 -24.26
N SER A 149 3.25 -6.88 -23.43
CA SER A 149 3.56 -8.30 -23.23
C SER A 149 2.58 -9.03 -22.31
N GLY A 150 1.58 -8.34 -21.74
CA GLY A 150 0.58 -8.91 -20.82
C GLY A 150 1.14 -9.24 -19.42
N LYS A 151 2.41 -8.94 -19.14
CA LYS A 151 3.06 -9.24 -17.85
C LYS A 151 2.55 -8.37 -16.71
N VAL A 152 2.16 -7.13 -17.01
CA VAL A 152 1.62 -6.18 -16.03
C VAL A 152 0.38 -5.51 -16.59
N ARG A 153 -0.72 -5.54 -15.82
CA ARG A 153 -2.01 -5.00 -16.27
C ARG A 153 -2.14 -3.50 -16.03
N HIS A 154 -1.67 -3.02 -14.87
CA HIS A 154 -1.78 -1.62 -14.46
C HIS A 154 -0.47 -1.14 -13.82
N PHE A 155 -0.28 0.17 -13.81
CA PHE A 155 0.93 0.80 -13.27
C PHE A 155 0.57 1.93 -12.33
N GLY A 156 1.47 2.21 -11.40
CA GLY A 156 1.38 3.31 -10.46
C GLY A 156 2.75 3.68 -9.93
N VAL A 157 2.74 4.53 -8.92
CA VAL A 157 3.97 4.99 -8.26
C VAL A 157 3.80 4.94 -6.74
N SER A 158 4.87 5.13 -6.00
CA SER A 158 4.84 5.24 -4.55
C SER A 158 5.71 6.42 -4.10
N ASN A 159 5.15 7.25 -3.21
CA ASN A 159 5.80 8.42 -2.62
C ASN A 159 6.23 9.51 -3.62
N PHE A 160 5.58 9.60 -4.76
CA PHE A 160 5.83 10.66 -5.74
C PHE A 160 5.15 11.96 -5.30
N THR A 161 5.85 13.07 -5.49
CA THR A 161 5.23 14.41 -5.38
C THR A 161 4.27 14.64 -6.55
N PRO A 162 3.36 15.65 -6.45
CA PRO A 162 2.48 15.99 -7.57
C PRO A 162 3.21 16.28 -8.89
N ALA A 163 4.37 16.94 -8.83
CA ALA A 163 5.16 17.24 -10.01
C ALA A 163 5.78 15.99 -10.64
N GLN A 164 6.32 15.07 -9.83
CA GLN A 164 6.88 13.80 -10.29
C GLN A 164 5.81 12.88 -10.89
N PHE A 165 4.63 12.83 -10.26
CA PHE A 165 3.48 12.09 -10.78
C PHE A 165 3.06 12.63 -12.15
N THR A 166 2.92 13.95 -12.28
CA THR A 166 2.54 14.62 -13.54
C THR A 166 3.59 14.41 -14.61
N LEU A 167 4.88 14.47 -14.28
CA LEU A 167 5.97 14.23 -15.23
C LEU A 167 5.84 12.81 -15.83
N LEU A 168 5.76 11.78 -15.01
CA LEU A 168 5.68 10.41 -15.54
C LEU A 168 4.35 10.16 -16.28
N GLN A 169 3.22 10.67 -15.73
CA GLN A 169 1.92 10.55 -16.40
C GLN A 169 1.92 11.18 -17.80
N SER A 170 2.68 12.27 -18.02
CA SER A 170 2.75 12.93 -19.32
C SER A 170 3.43 12.10 -20.43
N ARG A 171 4.12 11.02 -20.08
CA ARG A 171 4.80 10.10 -20.99
C ARG A 171 4.02 8.80 -21.27
N LEU A 172 2.92 8.58 -20.54
CA LEU A 172 2.18 7.33 -20.61
C LEU A 172 0.88 7.48 -21.41
N PRO A 173 0.55 6.51 -22.28
CA PRO A 173 -0.72 6.50 -23.02
C PRO A 173 -1.91 6.00 -22.17
N PHE A 174 -1.67 5.61 -20.92
CA PHE A 174 -2.65 5.12 -19.95
C PHE A 174 -2.47 5.82 -18.60
N THR A 175 -3.50 5.76 -17.76
CA THR A 175 -3.49 6.42 -16.45
C THR A 175 -2.67 5.63 -15.44
N LEU A 176 -1.81 6.32 -14.67
CA LEU A 176 -1.23 5.78 -13.44
C LEU A 176 -2.37 5.55 -12.44
N ALA A 177 -2.52 4.31 -11.99
CA ALA A 177 -3.71 3.90 -11.25
C ALA A 177 -3.66 4.27 -9.75
N THR A 178 -2.49 4.56 -9.20
CA THR A 178 -2.34 4.99 -7.80
C THR A 178 -1.00 5.69 -7.55
N ASN A 179 -0.95 6.46 -6.48
CA ASN A 179 0.27 6.82 -5.76
C ASN A 179 0.16 6.21 -4.35
N GLN A 180 1.02 5.23 -4.03
CA GLN A 180 1.02 4.59 -2.72
C GLN A 180 1.86 5.43 -1.75
N VAL A 181 1.25 5.95 -0.67
CA VAL A 181 1.85 6.99 0.18
C VAL A 181 1.63 6.71 1.67
N GLU A 182 2.51 7.23 2.54
CA GLU A 182 2.33 7.11 3.99
C GLU A 182 1.20 8.03 4.46
N ILE A 183 0.13 7.44 5.01
CA ILE A 183 -0.96 8.19 5.62
C ILE A 183 -1.27 7.62 7.00
N SER A 184 -1.04 8.41 8.03
CA SER A 184 -1.40 8.06 9.40
C SER A 184 -1.56 9.33 10.25
N PRO A 185 -2.21 9.27 11.42
CA PRO A 185 -2.22 10.41 12.34
C PRO A 185 -0.82 10.88 12.76
N VAL A 186 0.18 9.99 12.77
CA VAL A 186 1.58 10.32 13.13
C VAL A 186 2.42 10.78 11.94
N HIS A 187 1.88 10.76 10.72
CA HIS A 187 2.54 11.25 9.50
C HIS A 187 1.53 11.95 8.60
N GLN A 188 1.53 13.27 8.59
CA GLN A 188 0.51 14.10 7.95
C GLN A 188 0.99 15.08 6.84
N PRO A 189 2.25 15.07 6.35
CA PRO A 189 2.70 16.06 5.36
C PRO A 189 1.82 16.08 4.11
N LEU A 190 1.34 14.92 3.66
CA LEU A 190 0.51 14.75 2.47
C LEU A 190 -0.86 15.42 2.53
N LEU A 191 -1.33 15.79 3.73
CA LEU A 191 -2.57 16.54 3.89
C LEU A 191 -2.44 18.01 3.41
N LEU A 192 -1.19 18.50 3.23
CA LEU A 192 -0.91 19.92 2.97
C LEU A 192 0.03 20.15 1.77
N ASP A 193 0.66 19.12 1.21
CA ASP A 193 1.66 19.27 0.14
C ASP A 193 1.06 19.17 -1.29
N GLY A 194 -0.26 19.02 -1.39
CA GLY A 194 -0.98 18.90 -2.65
C GLY A 194 -1.07 17.48 -3.22
N THR A 195 -0.43 16.48 -2.61
CA THR A 195 -0.46 15.09 -3.13
C THR A 195 -1.87 14.52 -3.11
N LEU A 196 -2.59 14.65 -1.99
CA LEU A 196 -3.97 14.15 -1.92
C LEU A 196 -4.94 14.98 -2.75
N ASP A 197 -4.68 16.28 -2.89
CA ASP A 197 -5.50 17.17 -3.73
C ASP A 197 -5.40 16.79 -5.21
N GLN A 198 -4.17 16.53 -5.71
CA GLN A 198 -3.94 16.05 -7.06
C GLN A 198 -4.64 14.71 -7.31
N LEU A 199 -4.51 13.76 -6.40
CA LEU A 199 -5.13 12.44 -6.56
C LEU A 199 -6.66 12.55 -6.56
N GLN A 200 -7.22 13.41 -5.70
CA GLN A 200 -8.66 13.70 -5.71
C GLN A 200 -9.09 14.37 -7.02
N GLN A 201 -8.33 15.34 -7.54
CA GLN A 201 -8.58 16.01 -8.83
C GLN A 201 -8.63 14.99 -9.97
N LEU A 202 -7.69 14.03 -9.99
CA LEU A 202 -7.59 12.99 -11.00
C LEU A 202 -8.55 11.82 -10.76
N ARG A 203 -9.30 11.80 -9.64
CA ARG A 203 -10.15 10.68 -9.20
C ARG A 203 -9.38 9.38 -9.04
N ILE A 204 -8.14 9.47 -8.58
CA ILE A 204 -7.26 8.35 -8.27
C ILE A 204 -7.25 8.16 -6.76
N ARG A 205 -7.48 6.93 -6.30
CA ARG A 205 -7.42 6.61 -4.87
C ARG A 205 -5.99 6.24 -4.49
N PRO A 206 -5.38 6.91 -3.49
CA PRO A 206 -4.09 6.49 -2.98
C PRO A 206 -4.19 5.16 -2.23
N MET A 207 -3.13 4.36 -2.24
CA MET A 207 -2.94 3.28 -1.29
C MET A 207 -2.16 3.82 -0.09
N ALA A 208 -2.68 3.62 1.14
CA ALA A 208 -2.09 4.17 2.35
C ALA A 208 -1.25 3.13 3.08
N TRP A 209 0.08 3.31 3.07
CA TRP A 209 0.96 2.44 3.85
C TRP A 209 1.24 3.01 5.25
N SER A 210 1.68 2.16 6.17
CA SER A 210 1.98 2.50 7.58
C SER A 210 0.86 3.27 8.30
N CYS A 211 -0.39 2.84 8.09
CA CYS A 211 -1.57 3.48 8.70
C CYS A 211 -1.47 3.67 10.21
N LEU A 212 -0.76 2.78 10.90
CA LEU A 212 -0.48 2.82 12.33
C LEU A 212 0.93 3.36 12.65
N GLY A 213 1.51 4.14 11.73
CA GLY A 213 2.83 4.76 11.88
C GLY A 213 3.99 3.77 11.96
N GLY A 214 3.88 2.58 11.34
CA GLY A 214 4.92 1.54 11.43
C GLY A 214 5.11 0.97 12.84
N GLY A 215 4.16 1.18 13.74
CA GLY A 215 4.20 0.80 15.16
C GLY A 215 4.53 1.97 16.09
N ARG A 216 4.99 3.11 15.60
CA ARG A 216 5.30 4.31 16.40
C ARG A 216 4.11 4.78 17.24
N LEU A 217 2.89 4.67 16.70
CA LEU A 217 1.68 5.01 17.44
C LEU A 217 1.61 4.33 18.82
N PHE A 218 2.11 3.09 18.94
CA PHE A 218 2.03 2.30 20.18
C PHE A 218 3.27 2.39 21.03
N ASN A 219 4.46 2.49 20.40
CA ASN A 219 5.74 2.28 21.05
C ASN A 219 6.47 3.60 21.40
N ASP A 220 6.08 4.72 20.79
CA ASP A 220 6.70 6.02 21.00
C ASP A 220 5.89 6.82 22.03
N GLU A 221 6.54 7.27 23.10
CA GLU A 221 5.91 8.05 24.17
C GLU A 221 5.43 9.42 23.71
N ALA A 222 6.05 9.99 22.69
CA ALA A 222 5.61 11.25 22.09
C ALA A 222 4.15 11.21 21.62
N TYR A 223 3.63 10.03 21.29
CA TYR A 223 2.23 9.84 20.87
C TYR A 223 1.30 9.40 22.00
N GLN A 224 1.69 9.50 23.27
CA GLN A 224 0.78 9.23 24.38
C GLN A 224 -0.49 10.10 24.36
N PRO A 225 -0.42 11.43 24.12
CA PRO A 225 -1.62 12.26 24.02
C PRO A 225 -2.56 11.81 22.88
N LEU A 226 -1.99 11.39 21.75
CA LEU A 226 -2.77 10.85 20.63
C LEU A 226 -3.48 9.54 21.02
N ARG A 227 -2.78 8.61 21.69
CA ARG A 227 -3.41 7.36 22.16
C ARG A 227 -4.55 7.61 23.12
N GLN A 228 -4.41 8.58 24.04
CA GLN A 228 -5.47 8.97 24.95
C GLN A 228 -6.68 9.49 24.19
N GLU A 229 -6.48 10.40 23.26
CA GLU A 229 -7.56 10.97 22.44
C GLU A 229 -8.26 9.91 21.59
N LEU A 230 -7.48 9.02 20.95
CA LEU A 230 -8.03 7.89 20.20
C LEU A 230 -8.87 6.96 21.08
N SER A 231 -8.47 6.74 22.34
CA SER A 231 -9.23 5.92 23.29
C SER A 231 -10.55 6.57 23.69
N VAL A 232 -10.57 7.90 23.88
CA VAL A 232 -11.83 8.64 24.15
C VAL A 232 -12.77 8.53 22.95
N ILE A 233 -12.26 8.76 21.75
CA ILE A 233 -13.07 8.67 20.51
C ILE A 233 -13.54 7.24 20.26
N ALA A 234 -12.72 6.23 20.57
CA ALA A 234 -13.14 4.83 20.48
C ALA A 234 -14.35 4.54 21.39
N GLN A 235 -14.37 5.07 22.62
CA GLN A 235 -15.51 4.97 23.53
C GLN A 235 -16.74 5.71 22.97
N GLU A 236 -16.57 6.94 22.47
CA GLU A 236 -17.65 7.72 21.86
C GLU A 236 -18.32 7.01 20.68
N LEU A 237 -17.55 6.24 19.91
CA LEU A 237 -17.99 5.53 18.71
C LEU A 237 -18.33 4.05 18.95
N ASN A 238 -18.19 3.54 20.18
CA ASN A 238 -18.27 2.11 20.50
C ASN A 238 -17.33 1.25 19.63
N ALA A 239 -16.16 1.78 19.29
CA ALA A 239 -15.12 1.04 18.57
C ALA A 239 -14.41 0.07 19.52
N SER A 240 -14.02 -1.11 19.02
CA SER A 240 -13.36 -2.14 19.84
C SER A 240 -11.87 -1.83 20.08
N SER A 241 -11.28 -0.94 19.30
CA SER A 241 -9.86 -0.58 19.44
C SER A 241 -9.55 0.80 18.85
N ILE A 242 -8.41 1.37 19.26
CA ILE A 242 -7.91 2.63 18.70
C ILE A 242 -7.47 2.47 17.24
N GLU A 243 -7.06 1.27 16.82
CA GLU A 243 -6.71 0.96 15.44
C GLU A 243 -7.90 1.16 14.51
N GLN A 244 -9.10 0.76 14.91
CA GLN A 244 -10.31 1.01 14.14
C GLN A 244 -10.55 2.49 13.93
N VAL A 245 -10.36 3.31 14.97
CA VAL A 245 -10.51 4.76 14.88
C VAL A 245 -9.48 5.36 13.90
N VAL A 246 -8.24 4.87 13.92
CA VAL A 246 -7.20 5.31 12.98
C VAL A 246 -7.56 4.96 11.54
N TYR A 247 -8.01 3.74 11.27
CA TYR A 247 -8.46 3.38 9.93
C TYR A 247 -9.67 4.22 9.49
N ALA A 248 -10.64 4.44 10.36
CA ALA A 248 -11.79 5.31 10.07
C ALA A 248 -11.37 6.77 9.80
N TRP A 249 -10.34 7.28 10.49
CA TRP A 249 -9.75 8.60 10.25
C TRP A 249 -9.17 8.70 8.84
N ILE A 250 -8.45 7.68 8.36
CA ILE A 250 -7.90 7.60 7.00
C ILE A 250 -9.03 7.49 5.96
N LEU A 251 -9.99 6.61 6.19
CA LEU A 251 -11.12 6.37 5.28
C LEU A 251 -11.99 7.62 5.07
N ARG A 252 -11.98 8.57 6.01
CA ARG A 252 -12.73 9.82 5.93
C ARG A 252 -12.13 10.85 4.96
N LEU A 253 -10.89 10.67 4.52
CA LEU A 253 -10.25 11.60 3.57
C LEU A 253 -11.00 11.60 2.23
N PRO A 254 -11.24 12.78 1.61
CA PRO A 254 -11.97 12.89 0.34
C PRO A 254 -11.31 12.14 -0.83
N SER A 255 -9.99 11.96 -0.81
CA SER A 255 -9.23 11.16 -1.77
C SER A 255 -9.52 9.65 -1.65
N GLN A 256 -10.27 9.22 -0.62
CA GLN A 256 -10.72 7.85 -0.38
C GLN A 256 -9.57 6.82 -0.40
N PRO A 257 -8.53 6.96 0.44
CA PRO A 257 -7.40 6.05 0.44
C PRO A 257 -7.78 4.60 0.70
N LEU A 258 -7.01 3.66 0.17
CA LEU A 258 -7.09 2.24 0.49
C LEU A 258 -6.03 1.92 1.57
N PRO A 259 -6.43 1.67 2.83
CA PRO A 259 -5.49 1.31 3.89
C PRO A 259 -4.83 -0.04 3.64
N ILE A 260 -3.50 -0.11 3.84
CA ILE A 260 -2.73 -1.34 3.79
C ILE A 260 -2.56 -1.88 5.21
N ILE A 261 -3.06 -3.09 5.45
CA ILE A 261 -2.99 -3.78 6.74
C ILE A 261 -1.75 -4.67 6.75
N GLY A 262 -0.79 -4.40 7.64
CA GLY A 262 0.48 -5.12 7.73
C GLY A 262 0.53 -6.11 8.91
N SER A 263 -0.49 -6.93 9.11
CA SER A 263 -0.57 -7.88 10.24
C SER A 263 -0.81 -9.31 9.76
N GLY A 264 0.02 -10.26 10.23
CA GLY A 264 -0.19 -11.70 10.03
C GLY A 264 -1.21 -12.34 11.00
N LYS A 265 -2.05 -11.54 11.68
CA LYS A 265 -3.09 -12.00 12.59
C LYS A 265 -4.45 -11.66 12.01
N ILE A 266 -5.25 -12.67 11.68
CA ILE A 266 -6.55 -12.48 11.03
C ILE A 266 -7.54 -11.68 11.88
N GLU A 267 -7.45 -11.76 13.20
CA GLU A 267 -8.29 -11.01 14.12
C GLU A 267 -8.04 -9.49 13.98
N ARG A 268 -6.77 -9.09 13.74
CA ARG A 268 -6.43 -7.69 13.48
C ARG A 268 -6.89 -7.23 12.11
N VAL A 269 -6.86 -8.12 11.12
CA VAL A 269 -7.45 -7.83 9.80
C VAL A 269 -8.94 -7.59 9.97
N ARG A 270 -9.65 -8.49 10.62
CA ARG A 270 -11.10 -8.37 10.90
C ARG A 270 -11.43 -7.05 11.62
N ALA A 271 -10.70 -6.74 12.68
CA ALA A 271 -10.88 -5.50 13.44
C ALA A 271 -10.64 -4.24 12.57
N ALA A 272 -9.65 -4.26 11.67
CA ALA A 272 -9.42 -3.15 10.76
C ALA A 272 -10.59 -2.92 9.78
N LEU A 273 -11.22 -4.00 9.29
CA LEU A 273 -12.35 -3.91 8.35
C LEU A 273 -13.59 -3.28 9.00
N GLU A 274 -13.80 -3.50 10.29
CA GLU A 274 -14.91 -2.91 11.04
C GLU A 274 -14.84 -1.36 11.10
N ALA A 275 -13.68 -0.77 10.79
CA ALA A 275 -13.53 0.68 10.66
C ALA A 275 -14.46 1.32 9.62
N GLU A 276 -14.92 0.56 8.61
CA GLU A 276 -15.91 1.04 7.63
C GLU A 276 -17.26 1.38 8.27
N MET A 277 -17.57 0.78 9.42
CA MET A 277 -18.81 1.02 10.15
C MET A 277 -18.74 2.27 11.03
N LEU A 278 -17.56 2.83 11.24
CA LEU A 278 -17.36 4.00 12.09
C LEU A 278 -17.51 5.30 11.27
N SER A 279 -18.28 6.23 11.82
CA SER A 279 -18.46 7.55 11.23
C SER A 279 -17.92 8.64 12.14
N LEU A 280 -16.66 9.05 11.92
CA LEU A 280 -16.09 10.18 12.67
C LEU A 280 -16.78 11.48 12.28
N SER A 281 -17.20 12.28 13.26
CA SER A 281 -17.56 13.67 13.03
C SER A 281 -16.34 14.48 12.58
N ARG A 282 -16.56 15.67 11.99
CA ARG A 282 -15.47 16.59 11.63
C ARG A 282 -14.64 16.95 12.86
N GLN A 283 -15.29 17.19 14.02
CA GLN A 283 -14.59 17.54 15.24
C GLN A 283 -13.72 16.39 15.77
N GLN A 284 -14.22 15.16 15.78
CA GLN A 284 -13.42 13.98 16.17
C GLN A 284 -12.20 13.81 15.26
N TRP A 285 -12.36 14.00 13.95
CA TRP A 285 -11.24 13.94 12.99
C TRP A 285 -10.15 14.97 13.32
N PHE A 286 -10.55 16.22 13.62
CA PHE A 286 -9.61 17.29 13.98
C PHE A 286 -9.03 17.15 15.38
N ARG A 287 -9.77 16.58 16.34
CA ARG A 287 -9.24 16.23 17.68
C ARG A 287 -8.05 15.25 17.57
N ILE A 288 -8.19 14.21 16.74
CA ILE A 288 -7.08 13.28 16.44
C ILE A 288 -5.89 14.03 15.84
N ARG A 289 -6.13 14.89 14.85
CA ARG A 289 -5.08 15.70 14.23
C ARG A 289 -4.38 16.60 15.25
N LYS A 290 -5.12 17.30 16.08
CA LYS A 290 -4.58 18.15 17.16
C LYS A 290 -3.74 17.35 18.15
N ALA A 291 -4.23 16.22 18.62
CA ALA A 291 -3.51 15.36 19.56
C ALA A 291 -2.21 14.81 18.98
N ALA A 292 -2.16 14.58 17.67
CA ALA A 292 -0.96 14.12 16.98
C ALA A 292 0.08 15.22 16.75
N LEU A 293 -0.36 16.46 16.49
CA LEU A 293 0.51 17.59 16.16
C LEU A 293 0.89 18.44 17.38
N GLY A 294 0.12 18.38 18.46
CA GLY A 294 0.32 19.18 19.67
C GLY A 294 -0.22 20.63 19.58
N TYR A 295 -0.86 21.00 18.45
CA TYR A 295 -1.43 22.34 18.26
C TYR A 295 -2.75 22.31 17.49
N ASP A 296 -3.54 23.35 17.67
CA ASP A 296 -4.84 23.52 17.00
C ASP A 296 -4.67 24.12 15.61
N VAL A 297 -5.78 24.17 14.85
CA VAL A 297 -5.83 24.97 13.62
C VAL A 297 -5.71 26.46 13.96
N PRO A 298 -5.05 27.29 13.12
CA PRO A 298 -4.95 28.73 13.34
C PRO A 298 -6.31 29.40 13.19
#